data_d7e111bf7204cc3a6b19bebcf3082c07
#
_entry.id   d7e111bf7204cc3a6b19bebcf3082c07
#
_cell.length_a   1.000
_cell.length_b   1.000
_cell.length_c   1.000
_cell.angle_alpha   90.00
_cell.angle_beta   90.00
_cell.angle_gamma   90.00
#
_symmetry.space_group_name_H-M   'P 1'
#
loop_
_entity.id
_entity.type
_entity.pdbx_description
1 polymer ?
#
loop_
_entity_poly.entity_id
_entity_poly.type
_entity_poly.pdbx_seq_one_letter_code
_entity_poly.pdbx_strand_id
1 'polypeptide(L)'
;FAWNQPCPVVDGNVYRVLSRLFAVDTPIDTTKGKKQFAELAGMILDPKNAGTHNQAIMELGALQCVPQNPDCGVCPLKDKCVAFASGNVQAYPVKQNKTKTRDRYFHYLYIIYKEQTWMNRRTGKDIWTGLYEFPLIETDHAMDFSGV
;
A
#
# COMPACT_ATOMS: atom_id res chain seq x y z
N PHE A 1 16.95 -1.38 -2.37
CA PHE A 1 17.03 -2.85 -2.48
C PHE A 1 18.23 -3.29 -3.30
N ALA A 2 18.25 -3.04 -4.62
CA ALA A 2 19.23 -3.59 -5.56
C ALA A 2 20.71 -3.28 -5.23
N TRP A 3 21.00 -2.16 -4.61
CA TRP A 3 22.37 -1.74 -4.26
C TRP A 3 22.65 -1.76 -2.76
N ASN A 4 21.76 -2.35 -1.95
CA ASN A 4 21.87 -2.41 -0.49
C ASN A 4 22.22 -1.06 0.18
N GLN A 5 21.76 0.05 -0.40
CA GLN A 5 21.96 1.39 0.17
C GLN A 5 21.29 1.48 1.53
N PRO A 6 21.92 2.06 2.55
CA PRO A 6 21.40 2.14 3.91
C PRO A 6 20.31 3.21 4.02
N CYS A 7 19.27 3.07 3.20
CA CYS A 7 18.09 3.94 3.17
C CYS A 7 16.86 3.17 3.60
N PRO A 8 16.10 3.64 4.61
CA PRO A 8 14.86 3.00 5.00
C PRO A 8 13.76 3.22 3.95
N VAL A 9 12.94 2.20 3.73
CA VAL A 9 11.70 2.32 2.96
C VAL A 9 10.54 2.59 3.92
N VAL A 10 9.67 3.54 3.58
CA VAL A 10 8.46 3.85 4.34
C VAL A 10 7.28 3.94 3.38
N ASP A 11 6.62 2.79 3.19
CA ASP A 11 5.40 2.64 2.41
C ASP A 11 4.17 2.45 3.32
N GLY A 12 3.00 2.19 2.74
CA GLY A 12 1.77 1.95 3.49
C GLY A 12 1.85 0.77 4.46
N ASN A 13 2.61 -0.27 4.13
CA ASN A 13 2.84 -1.44 4.98
C ASN A 13 3.74 -1.07 6.16
N VAL A 14 4.84 -0.38 5.88
CA VAL A 14 5.80 0.04 6.90
C VAL A 14 5.18 1.05 7.87
N TYR A 15 4.41 2.03 7.39
CA TYR A 15 3.64 2.92 8.27
C TYR A 15 2.77 2.13 9.24
N ARG A 16 2.05 1.13 8.78
CA ARG A 16 1.16 0.31 9.60
C ARG A 16 1.93 -0.51 10.63
N VAL A 17 3.02 -1.17 10.23
CA VAL A 17 3.86 -1.97 11.13
C VAL A 17 4.45 -1.07 12.21
N LEU A 18 5.10 0.02 11.85
CA LEU A 18 5.76 0.91 12.80
C LEU A 18 4.78 1.59 13.75
N SER A 19 3.63 2.07 13.21
CA SER A 19 2.62 2.70 14.07
C SER A 19 2.06 1.74 15.11
N ARG A 20 1.85 0.47 14.76
CA ARG A 20 1.37 -0.56 15.70
C ARG A 20 2.46 -1.00 16.67
N LEU A 21 3.67 -1.25 16.15
CA LEU A 21 4.79 -1.73 16.97
C LEU A 21 5.14 -0.74 18.09
N PHE A 22 5.17 0.55 17.78
CA PHE A 22 5.56 1.61 18.72
C PHE A 22 4.40 2.47 19.22
N ALA A 23 3.15 2.14 18.88
CA ALA A 23 1.93 2.89 19.20
C ALA A 23 2.04 4.38 18.82
N VAL A 24 2.56 4.69 17.62
CA VAL A 24 2.71 6.06 17.14
C VAL A 24 1.35 6.61 16.69
N ASP A 25 0.84 7.62 17.38
CA ASP A 25 -0.45 8.25 17.15
C ASP A 25 -0.41 9.45 16.18
N THR A 26 0.79 9.88 15.78
CA THR A 26 0.94 10.95 14.78
C THR A 26 0.39 10.50 13.42
N PRO A 27 -0.53 11.28 12.81
CA PRO A 27 -1.13 10.89 11.55
C PRO A 27 -0.10 10.73 10.42
N ILE A 28 -0.13 9.59 9.74
CA ILE A 28 0.86 9.19 8.71
C ILE A 28 0.79 10.06 7.45
N ASP A 29 -0.34 10.72 7.19
CA ASP A 29 -0.60 11.55 6.02
C ASP A 29 -0.21 13.03 6.22
N THR A 30 0.38 13.39 7.36
CA THR A 30 0.90 14.72 7.64
C THR A 30 2.40 14.81 7.35
N THR A 31 2.91 16.03 7.11
CA THR A 31 4.35 16.26 6.94
C THR A 31 5.14 15.86 8.20
N LYS A 32 4.59 16.16 9.39
CA LYS A 32 5.19 15.76 10.66
C LYS A 32 5.26 14.24 10.79
N GLY A 33 4.16 13.54 10.47
CA GLY A 33 4.11 12.08 10.51
C GLY A 33 5.12 11.46 9.55
N LYS A 34 5.15 11.90 8.29
CA LYS A 34 6.12 11.40 7.30
C LYS A 34 7.56 11.51 7.77
N LYS A 35 7.93 12.67 8.37
CA LYS A 35 9.27 12.88 8.91
C LYS A 35 9.55 11.95 10.09
N GLN A 36 8.63 11.86 11.06
CA GLN A 36 8.78 11.00 12.25
C GLN A 36 8.93 9.53 11.88
N PHE A 37 8.12 9.02 10.96
CA PHE A 37 8.21 7.63 10.53
C PHE A 37 9.48 7.33 9.71
N ALA A 38 9.97 8.30 8.92
CA ALA A 38 11.25 8.15 8.23
C ALA A 38 12.43 8.08 9.21
N GLU A 39 12.42 8.91 10.26
CA GLU A 39 13.41 8.87 11.33
C GLU A 39 13.34 7.54 12.11
N LEU A 40 12.13 7.10 12.48
CA LEU A 40 11.92 5.84 13.18
C LEU A 40 12.38 4.63 12.34
N ALA A 41 12.03 4.58 11.07
CA ALA A 41 12.48 3.54 10.15
C ALA A 41 14.02 3.54 10.01
N GLY A 42 14.63 4.73 9.98
CA GLY A 42 16.09 4.87 9.95
C GLY A 42 16.78 4.34 11.22
N MET A 43 16.18 4.55 12.39
CA MET A 43 16.72 4.08 13.67
C MET A 43 16.74 2.57 13.80
N ILE A 44 15.79 1.86 13.19
CA ILE A 44 15.69 0.41 13.27
C ILE A 44 16.35 -0.32 12.10
N LEU A 45 16.75 0.42 11.06
CA LEU A 45 17.37 -0.15 9.86
C LEU A 45 18.67 -0.88 10.21
N ASP A 46 18.83 -2.11 9.72
CA ASP A 46 20.15 -2.76 9.66
C ASP A 46 20.92 -2.20 8.45
N PRO A 47 21.93 -1.33 8.67
CA PRO A 47 22.65 -0.70 7.57
C PRO A 47 23.52 -1.69 6.75
N LYS A 48 23.86 -2.85 7.33
CA LYS A 48 24.65 -3.89 6.64
C LYS A 48 23.78 -4.71 5.70
N ASN A 49 22.50 -4.89 6.05
CA ASN A 49 21.54 -5.71 5.32
C ASN A 49 20.29 -4.91 4.96
N ALA A 50 20.45 -3.65 4.54
CA ALA A 50 19.33 -2.72 4.33
C ALA A 50 18.28 -3.25 3.34
N GLY A 51 18.70 -3.90 2.25
CA GLY A 51 17.78 -4.50 1.29
C GLY A 51 16.89 -5.57 1.91
N THR A 52 17.48 -6.53 2.63
CA THR A 52 16.76 -7.61 3.33
C THR A 52 15.86 -7.07 4.43
N HIS A 53 16.35 -6.10 5.23
CA HIS A 53 15.57 -5.47 6.29
C HIS A 53 14.31 -4.78 5.73
N ASN A 54 14.49 -3.97 4.69
CA ASN A 54 13.38 -3.27 4.02
C ASN A 54 12.35 -4.26 3.44
N GLN A 55 12.82 -5.33 2.80
CA GLN A 55 11.94 -6.36 2.27
C GLN A 55 11.16 -7.06 3.39
N ALA A 56 11.83 -7.46 4.46
CA ALA A 56 11.23 -8.15 5.59
C ALA A 56 10.13 -7.33 6.27
N ILE A 57 10.35 -6.02 6.51
CA ILE A 57 9.34 -5.17 7.16
C ILE A 57 8.14 -4.91 6.23
N MET A 58 8.35 -4.77 4.91
CA MET A 58 7.26 -4.63 3.94
C MET A 58 6.42 -5.91 3.86
N GLU A 59 7.06 -7.09 3.78
CA GLU A 59 6.36 -8.38 3.75
C GLU A 59 5.63 -8.67 5.05
N LEU A 60 6.23 -8.37 6.20
CA LEU A 60 5.54 -8.46 7.49
C LEU A 60 4.25 -7.64 7.48
N GLY A 61 4.30 -6.44 6.90
CA GLY A 61 3.12 -5.59 6.75
C GLY A 61 2.10 -6.15 5.78
N ALA A 62 2.53 -6.75 4.68
CA ALA A 62 1.65 -7.27 3.64
C ALA A 62 0.97 -8.59 4.05
N LEU A 63 1.70 -9.49 4.74
CA LEU A 63 1.25 -10.87 4.98
C LEU A 63 0.76 -11.10 6.41
N GLN A 64 1.42 -10.50 7.41
CA GLN A 64 1.15 -10.74 8.82
C GLN A 64 0.42 -9.59 9.49
N CYS A 65 0.96 -8.38 9.42
CA CYS A 65 0.37 -7.18 10.03
C CYS A 65 -0.62 -6.51 9.08
N VAL A 66 -1.60 -7.26 8.59
CA VAL A 66 -2.60 -6.81 7.60
C VAL A 66 -3.50 -5.70 8.15
N PRO A 67 -4.17 -4.90 7.27
CA PRO A 67 -4.98 -3.77 7.70
C PRO A 67 -6.10 -4.13 8.66
N GLN A 68 -6.85 -5.19 8.36
CA GLN A 68 -7.99 -5.63 9.16
C GLN A 68 -7.74 -7.00 9.75
N ASN A 69 -8.07 -7.16 11.03
CA ASN A 69 -8.00 -8.43 11.76
C ASN A 69 -6.68 -9.21 11.59
N PRO A 70 -5.51 -8.58 11.84
CA PRO A 70 -4.24 -9.30 11.79
C PRO A 70 -4.21 -10.39 12.85
N ASP A 71 -3.67 -11.57 12.53
CA ASP A 71 -3.44 -12.61 13.51
C ASP A 71 -2.21 -12.29 14.38
N CYS A 72 -2.42 -11.47 15.39
CA CYS A 72 -1.35 -11.02 16.28
C CYS A 72 -0.81 -12.15 17.16
N GLY A 73 -1.58 -13.23 17.37
CA GLY A 73 -1.19 -14.36 18.22
C GLY A 73 0.05 -15.10 17.70
N VAL A 74 0.20 -15.20 16.38
CA VAL A 74 1.33 -15.84 15.70
C VAL A 74 2.37 -14.85 15.18
N CYS A 75 2.20 -13.56 15.42
CA CYS A 75 3.12 -12.53 14.93
C CYS A 75 4.49 -12.64 15.62
N PRO A 76 5.61 -12.66 14.89
CA PRO A 76 6.94 -12.75 15.49
C PRO A 76 7.32 -11.53 16.33
N LEU A 77 6.61 -10.41 16.19
CA LEU A 77 6.84 -9.19 16.96
C LEU A 77 5.82 -8.98 18.09
N LYS A 78 4.94 -9.94 18.38
CA LYS A 78 3.84 -9.78 19.34
C LYS A 78 4.31 -9.31 20.73
N ASP A 79 5.40 -9.86 21.22
CA ASP A 79 5.92 -9.58 22.58
C ASP A 79 6.53 -8.17 22.71
N LYS A 80 6.81 -7.52 21.57
CA LYS A 80 7.35 -6.15 21.49
C LYS A 80 6.33 -5.15 20.98
N CYS A 81 5.14 -5.61 20.58
CA CYS A 81 4.13 -4.77 19.94
C CYS A 81 3.28 -4.03 20.98
N VAL A 82 3.49 -2.73 21.10
CA VAL A 82 2.75 -1.88 22.06
C VAL A 82 1.26 -1.85 21.76
N ALA A 83 0.84 -1.75 20.48
CA ALA A 83 -0.56 -1.76 20.12
C ALA A 83 -1.25 -3.09 20.44
N PHE A 84 -0.55 -4.22 20.31
CA PHE A 84 -1.08 -5.53 20.69
C PHE A 84 -1.22 -5.65 22.21
N ALA A 85 -0.17 -5.27 22.96
CA ALA A 85 -0.19 -5.30 24.43
C ALA A 85 -1.31 -4.42 25.03
N SER A 86 -1.64 -3.31 24.37
CA SER A 86 -2.73 -2.41 24.79
C SER A 86 -4.11 -2.76 24.23
N GLY A 87 -4.23 -3.79 23.39
CA GLY A 87 -5.49 -4.17 22.75
C GLY A 87 -5.99 -3.21 21.65
N ASN A 88 -5.15 -2.26 21.20
CA ASN A 88 -5.55 -1.15 20.30
C ASN A 88 -5.01 -1.27 18.88
N VAL A 89 -4.79 -2.47 18.36
CA VAL A 89 -4.18 -2.71 17.04
C VAL A 89 -4.93 -1.99 15.91
N GLN A 90 -6.25 -1.94 15.97
CA GLN A 90 -7.09 -1.34 14.93
C GLN A 90 -7.08 0.20 14.95
N ALA A 91 -6.63 0.83 16.04
CA ALA A 91 -6.49 2.28 16.11
C ALA A 91 -5.33 2.81 15.23
N TYR A 92 -4.43 1.93 14.80
CA TYR A 92 -3.23 2.28 14.04
C TYR A 92 -3.23 1.69 12.63
N PRO A 93 -2.69 2.43 11.63
CA PRO A 93 -2.13 3.79 11.72
C PRO A 93 -3.21 4.87 11.81
N VAL A 94 -2.92 5.97 12.50
CA VAL A 94 -3.77 7.15 12.51
C VAL A 94 -3.66 7.90 11.18
N LYS A 95 -4.78 8.38 10.65
CA LYS A 95 -4.86 9.25 9.47
C LYS A 95 -5.69 10.49 9.79
N GLN A 96 -5.21 11.65 9.37
CA GLN A 96 -5.95 12.91 9.50
C GLN A 96 -7.06 13.01 8.46
N ASN A 97 -6.78 12.58 7.22
CA ASN A 97 -7.72 12.64 6.11
C ASN A 97 -8.33 11.26 5.85
N LYS A 98 -9.65 11.19 5.85
CA LYS A 98 -10.36 9.99 5.37
C LYS A 98 -10.38 10.01 3.85
N THR A 99 -9.77 9.02 3.23
CA THR A 99 -9.86 8.85 1.78
C THR A 99 -11.30 8.52 1.42
N LYS A 100 -11.93 9.36 0.61
CA LYS A 100 -13.24 9.03 0.03
C LYS A 100 -13.00 7.99 -1.07
N THR A 101 -13.60 6.83 -0.91
CA THR A 101 -13.66 5.82 -1.97
C THR A 101 -14.73 6.22 -2.98
N ARG A 102 -14.45 5.99 -4.25
CA ARG A 102 -15.40 6.12 -5.35
C ARG A 102 -15.36 4.82 -6.14
N ASP A 103 -16.50 4.18 -6.28
CA ASP A 103 -16.63 3.02 -7.14
C ASP A 103 -16.55 3.48 -8.60
N ARG A 104 -15.77 2.78 -9.40
CA ARG A 104 -15.58 3.02 -10.83
C ARG A 104 -15.70 1.70 -11.54
N TYR A 105 -16.48 1.66 -12.59
CA TYR A 105 -16.73 0.46 -13.37
C TYR A 105 -16.04 0.61 -14.71
N PHE A 106 -15.03 -0.23 -14.94
CA PHE A 106 -14.20 -0.24 -16.15
C PHE A 106 -14.56 -1.42 -17.02
N HIS A 107 -14.99 -1.13 -18.24
CA HIS A 107 -15.32 -2.13 -19.25
C HIS A 107 -14.30 -2.02 -20.37
N TYR A 108 -13.35 -2.96 -20.39
CA TYR A 108 -12.31 -3.02 -21.41
C TYR A 108 -12.79 -3.83 -22.61
N LEU A 109 -12.62 -3.28 -23.80
CA LEU A 109 -12.94 -3.96 -25.06
C LEU A 109 -11.68 -4.61 -25.63
N TYR A 110 -11.66 -5.93 -25.68
CA TYR A 110 -10.59 -6.68 -26.33
C TYR A 110 -10.98 -6.98 -27.78
N ILE A 111 -10.51 -6.12 -28.70
CA ILE A 111 -10.88 -6.17 -30.13
C ILE A 111 -9.76 -6.86 -30.90
N ILE A 112 -10.07 -7.95 -31.60
CA ILE A 112 -9.15 -8.67 -32.47
C ILE A 112 -9.59 -8.48 -33.92
N TYR A 113 -8.65 -8.04 -34.77
CA TYR A 113 -8.83 -7.96 -36.21
C TYR A 113 -7.53 -8.37 -36.92
N LYS A 114 -7.58 -9.37 -37.79
CA LYS A 114 -6.43 -9.89 -38.55
C LYS A 114 -5.20 -10.13 -37.66
N GLU A 115 -5.37 -10.86 -36.55
CA GLU A 115 -4.33 -11.18 -35.54
C GLU A 115 -3.71 -9.97 -34.82
N GLN A 116 -4.34 -8.80 -34.95
CA GLN A 116 -3.94 -7.57 -34.24
C GLN A 116 -4.98 -7.18 -33.23
N THR A 117 -4.56 -6.48 -32.18
CA THR A 117 -5.46 -5.90 -31.18
C THR A 117 -5.33 -4.38 -31.14
N TRP A 118 -6.43 -3.73 -30.82
CA TRP A 118 -6.48 -2.29 -30.71
C TRP A 118 -6.06 -1.87 -29.31
N MET A 119 -5.15 -0.89 -29.22
CA MET A 119 -4.75 -0.27 -27.96
C MET A 119 -4.75 1.25 -28.08
N ASN A 120 -5.23 1.92 -27.04
CA ASN A 120 -5.22 3.37 -26.90
C ASN A 120 -4.08 3.82 -25.98
N ARG A 121 -3.41 4.93 -26.34
CA ARG A 121 -2.50 5.59 -25.41
C ARG A 121 -3.29 6.51 -24.48
N ARG A 122 -3.09 6.37 -23.17
CA ARG A 122 -3.72 7.22 -22.16
C ARG A 122 -3.15 8.64 -22.26
N THR A 123 -4.02 9.63 -22.51
CA THR A 123 -3.65 11.05 -22.63
C THR A 123 -4.22 11.89 -21.48
N GLY A 124 -5.13 11.33 -20.68
CA GLY A 124 -5.71 11.97 -19.50
C GLY A 124 -4.67 12.25 -18.41
N LYS A 125 -4.93 13.27 -17.59
CA LYS A 125 -4.08 13.59 -16.44
C LYS A 125 -4.39 12.64 -15.28
N ASP A 126 -3.81 11.46 -15.29
CA ASP A 126 -3.88 10.48 -14.19
C ASP A 126 -2.51 9.83 -13.95
N ILE A 127 -2.45 8.91 -12.96
CA ILE A 127 -1.21 8.23 -12.57
C ILE A 127 -0.65 7.30 -13.67
N TRP A 128 -1.44 6.96 -14.68
CA TRP A 128 -1.06 6.09 -15.79
C TRP A 128 -0.96 6.82 -17.12
N THR A 129 -0.85 8.13 -17.11
CA THR A 129 -0.66 8.96 -18.32
C THR A 129 0.52 8.43 -19.14
N GLY A 130 0.31 8.26 -20.44
CA GLY A 130 1.32 7.78 -21.40
C GLY A 130 1.42 6.27 -21.53
N LEU A 131 0.81 5.47 -20.66
CA LEU A 131 0.70 4.02 -20.83
C LEU A 131 -0.35 3.67 -21.88
N TYR A 132 -0.28 2.42 -22.39
CA TYR A 132 -1.27 1.88 -23.31
C TYR A 132 -2.28 1.01 -22.57
N GLU A 133 -3.53 1.07 -23.01
CA GLU A 133 -4.64 0.26 -22.50
C GLU A 133 -5.56 -0.18 -23.63
N PHE A 134 -6.35 -1.23 -23.41
CA PHE A 134 -7.46 -1.57 -24.30
C PHE A 134 -8.49 -0.44 -24.29
N PRO A 135 -9.28 -0.27 -25.37
CA PRO A 135 -10.40 0.69 -25.38
C PRO A 135 -11.25 0.52 -24.13
N LEU A 136 -11.48 1.61 -23.41
CA LEU A 136 -12.14 1.63 -22.10
C LEU A 136 -13.44 2.42 -22.19
N ILE A 137 -14.52 1.84 -21.69
CA ILE A 137 -15.77 2.52 -21.36
C ILE A 137 -15.87 2.57 -19.85
N GLU A 138 -15.90 3.76 -19.28
CA GLU A 138 -16.12 3.95 -17.84
C GLU A 138 -17.57 4.32 -17.60
N THR A 139 -18.22 3.63 -16.64
CA THR A 139 -19.60 3.88 -16.23
C THR A 139 -19.68 4.12 -14.72
N ASP A 140 -20.80 4.64 -14.28
CA ASP A 140 -21.12 4.85 -12.85
C ASP A 140 -21.84 3.65 -12.21
N HIS A 141 -22.14 2.63 -12.99
CA HIS A 141 -22.77 1.37 -12.56
C HIS A 141 -22.19 0.17 -13.29
N ALA A 142 -22.38 -1.02 -12.71
CA ALA A 142 -22.02 -2.26 -13.37
C ALA A 142 -22.91 -2.48 -14.62
N MET A 143 -22.29 -2.78 -15.77
CA MET A 143 -23.01 -3.14 -16.99
C MET A 143 -23.05 -4.67 -17.12
N ASP A 144 -24.20 -5.18 -17.52
CA ASP A 144 -24.36 -6.59 -17.90
C ASP A 144 -24.21 -6.73 -19.41
N PHE A 145 -23.25 -7.54 -19.83
CA PHE A 145 -22.98 -7.85 -21.25
C PHE A 145 -23.45 -9.26 -21.62
N SER A 146 -24.24 -9.94 -20.79
CA SER A 146 -24.71 -11.31 -21.01
C SER A 146 -25.66 -11.50 -22.21
N GLY A 147 -25.92 -10.43 -22.96
CA GLY A 147 -26.80 -10.42 -24.13
C GLY A 147 -26.18 -9.91 -25.45
N VAL A 148 -24.86 -9.79 -25.55
CA VAL A 148 -24.17 -9.33 -26.76
C VAL A 148 -23.45 -10.47 -27.45
#